data_60dbcec16adcc3de18956e167549a429
#
_entry.id   60dbcec16adcc3de18956e167549a429
#
_cell.length_a   1.000
_cell.length_b   1.000
_cell.length_c   1.000
_cell.angle_alpha   90.00
_cell.angle_beta   90.00
_cell.angle_gamma   90.00
#
_symmetry.space_group_name_H-M   'P 1'
#
loop_
_entity.id
_entity.type
_entity.pdbx_description
1 polymer ?
#
loop_
_entity_poly.entity_id
_entity_poly.type
_entity_poly.pdbx_seq_one_letter_code
_entity_poly.pdbx_strand_id
1 'polypeptide(L)'
;MVQCSLSGDEILDDPVDLAIEYPIVEIFHSVQGEGYHAGIPHIFVRFGSCNLRCSWCDTDFDTYKNMTAIDILDEVLKFDCKRIIFTGGEPMLQNLWPLHRLLKRRGFSLSIESNGTIEIPNGLLDWICISPKDQMYPNVAIRQASGNEMKVVYCGQDLSMYDELKQGFEHLFLQPCYIDKDTIAENGKSFQITEQIVKQNPEWRLSLQTHKWMGIL
;
A
#
# COMPACT_ATOMS: atom_id res chain seq x y z
N MET A 1 -41.48 7.09 25.38
CA MET A 1 -40.82 5.77 25.39
C MET A 1 -40.81 5.27 23.96
N VAL A 2 -39.70 5.46 23.27
CA VAL A 2 -39.45 4.91 21.94
C VAL A 2 -38.46 3.77 22.15
N GLN A 3 -38.95 2.54 22.07
CA GLN A 3 -38.12 1.35 22.02
C GLN A 3 -37.42 1.33 20.66
N CYS A 4 -36.13 1.58 20.66
CA CYS A 4 -35.25 1.29 19.52
C CYS A 4 -34.99 -0.21 19.56
N SER A 5 -35.73 -0.97 18.74
CA SER A 5 -35.45 -2.38 18.49
C SER A 5 -34.18 -2.47 17.67
N LEU A 6 -33.08 -2.84 18.28
CA LEU A 6 -31.91 -3.35 17.58
C LEU A 6 -32.25 -4.69 16.97
N SER A 7 -32.59 -4.67 15.68
CA SER A 7 -32.85 -5.87 14.90
C SER A 7 -31.56 -6.34 14.26
N GLY A 8 -31.12 -7.53 14.66
CA GLY A 8 -30.53 -8.53 13.79
C GLY A 8 -29.05 -8.36 13.42
N ASP A 9 -28.31 -9.38 13.80
CA ASP A 9 -26.99 -9.78 13.32
C ASP A 9 -25.76 -8.98 13.81
N GLU A 10 -25.62 -8.86 15.13
CA GLU A 10 -24.28 -8.93 15.71
C GLU A 10 -23.77 -10.37 15.50
N ILE A 11 -23.26 -10.66 14.31
CA ILE A 11 -22.29 -11.75 14.16
C ILE A 11 -21.05 -11.25 14.89
N LEU A 12 -20.91 -11.68 16.13
CA LEU A 12 -19.67 -11.47 16.92
C LEU A 12 -18.53 -11.99 16.08
N ASP A 13 -17.46 -11.20 15.96
CA ASP A 13 -16.23 -11.68 15.33
C ASP A 13 -15.83 -12.98 16.01
N ASP A 14 -15.51 -14.01 15.22
CA ASP A 14 -15.07 -15.29 15.76
C ASP A 14 -13.88 -15.01 16.68
N PRO A 15 -13.88 -15.46 17.95
CA PRO A 15 -12.75 -15.29 18.85
C PRO A 15 -11.42 -15.77 18.24
N VAL A 16 -11.46 -16.78 17.36
CA VAL A 16 -10.28 -17.27 16.62
C VAL A 16 -9.77 -16.20 15.64
N ASP A 17 -10.64 -15.50 14.93
CA ASP A 17 -10.28 -14.41 14.02
C ASP A 17 -9.62 -13.23 14.76
N LEU A 18 -10.10 -12.93 15.95
CA LEU A 18 -9.58 -11.84 16.78
C LEU A 18 -8.21 -12.14 17.38
N ALA A 19 -7.88 -13.43 17.54
CA ALA A 19 -6.60 -13.89 18.07
C ALA A 19 -5.50 -14.03 17.01
N ILE A 20 -5.83 -13.82 15.73
CA ILE A 20 -4.81 -13.83 14.66
C ILE A 20 -3.83 -12.69 14.90
N GLU A 21 -2.55 -13.03 14.90
CA GLU A 21 -1.46 -12.08 15.03
C GLU A 21 -0.92 -11.67 13.66
N TYR A 22 -0.58 -10.40 13.55
CA TYR A 22 0.00 -9.78 12.37
C TYR A 22 1.37 -9.21 12.72
N PRO A 23 2.40 -9.42 11.90
CA PRO A 23 3.70 -8.78 12.08
C PRO A 23 3.56 -7.30 11.72
N ILE A 24 3.62 -6.41 12.70
CA ILE A 24 3.46 -4.96 12.53
C ILE A 24 4.78 -4.26 12.84
N VAL A 25 5.30 -3.52 11.86
CA VAL A 25 6.45 -2.64 12.03
C VAL A 25 6.03 -1.39 12.77
N GLU A 26 5.01 -0.70 12.27
CA GLU A 26 4.50 0.54 12.85
C GLU A 26 3.07 0.84 12.40
N ILE A 27 2.37 1.66 13.19
CA ILE A 27 1.07 2.25 12.84
C ILE A 27 1.18 3.75 13.13
N PHE A 28 0.93 4.57 12.10
CA PHE A 28 1.05 6.03 12.23
C PHE A 28 0.03 6.76 11.36
N HIS A 29 -0.25 8.02 11.71
CA HIS A 29 -1.13 8.89 10.96
C HIS A 29 -0.29 9.94 10.24
N SER A 30 -0.39 9.99 8.93
CA SER A 30 0.33 10.93 8.09
C SER A 30 -0.46 11.28 6.83
N VAL A 31 0.16 12.02 5.94
CA VAL A 31 -0.37 12.34 4.61
C VAL A 31 0.22 11.38 3.60
N GLN A 32 -0.64 10.75 2.77
CA GLN A 32 -0.13 9.94 1.65
C GLN A 32 0.76 10.80 0.74
N GLY A 33 2.00 10.38 0.58
CA GLY A 33 3.00 11.11 -0.20
C GLY A 33 3.08 10.71 -1.67
N GLU A 34 2.34 9.69 -2.10
CA GLU A 34 2.51 9.03 -3.39
C GLU A 34 1.18 8.80 -4.11
N GLY A 35 1.26 8.67 -5.45
CA GLY A 35 0.19 8.17 -6.29
C GLY A 35 -1.08 9.04 -6.30
N TYR A 36 -2.21 8.38 -6.49
CA TYR A 36 -3.50 9.06 -6.67
C TYR A 36 -3.96 9.82 -5.43
N HIS A 37 -3.73 9.25 -4.26
CA HIS A 37 -4.15 9.84 -2.99
C HIS A 37 -3.11 10.77 -2.35
N ALA A 38 -2.09 11.20 -3.09
CA ALA A 38 -1.10 12.15 -2.58
C ALA A 38 -1.77 13.41 -2.02
N GLY A 39 -1.34 13.82 -0.82
CA GLY A 39 -1.92 14.95 -0.09
C GLY A 39 -3.10 14.61 0.82
N ILE A 40 -3.60 13.37 0.81
CA ILE A 40 -4.76 12.97 1.62
C ILE A 40 -4.29 12.30 2.91
N PRO A 41 -4.82 12.69 4.11
CA PRO A 41 -4.50 12.04 5.38
C PRO A 41 -4.96 10.58 5.43
N HIS A 42 -4.07 9.69 5.86
CA HIS A 42 -4.32 8.28 6.08
C HIS A 42 -3.64 7.77 7.35
N ILE A 43 -4.18 6.70 7.90
CA ILE A 43 -3.50 5.87 8.89
C ILE A 43 -2.75 4.79 8.10
N PHE A 44 -1.46 4.68 8.30
CA PHE A 44 -0.63 3.65 7.71
C PHE A 44 -0.47 2.50 8.69
N VAL A 45 -0.81 1.29 8.25
CA VAL A 45 -0.52 0.05 8.96
C VAL A 45 0.57 -0.66 8.18
N ARG A 46 1.80 -0.58 8.67
CA ARG A 46 2.97 -1.15 8.01
C ARG A 46 3.25 -2.54 8.54
N PHE A 47 3.06 -3.52 7.65
CA PHE A 47 3.34 -4.92 7.96
C PHE A 47 4.82 -5.24 7.83
N GLY A 48 5.30 -6.15 8.68
CA GLY A 48 6.57 -6.82 8.55
C GLY A 48 6.52 -7.94 7.53
N SER A 49 7.68 -8.46 7.20
CA SER A 49 7.91 -9.52 6.21
C SER A 49 7.60 -9.13 4.77
N CYS A 50 8.43 -9.59 3.85
CA CYS A 50 8.23 -9.42 2.42
C CYS A 50 8.77 -10.66 1.70
N ASN A 51 8.11 -11.05 0.63
CA ASN A 51 8.57 -12.13 -0.25
C ASN A 51 9.61 -11.66 -1.28
N LEU A 52 9.92 -10.36 -1.32
CA LEU A 52 10.97 -9.75 -2.15
C LEU A 52 12.01 -9.04 -1.29
N ARG A 53 13.19 -8.78 -1.88
CA ARG A 53 14.31 -8.06 -1.24
C ARG A 53 14.88 -7.03 -2.23
N CYS A 54 14.12 -5.95 -2.47
CA CYS A 54 14.52 -4.90 -3.40
C CYS A 54 15.73 -4.13 -2.87
N SER A 55 16.75 -3.91 -3.72
CA SER A 55 18.01 -3.27 -3.31
C SER A 55 17.85 -1.80 -2.90
N TRP A 56 16.78 -1.15 -3.35
CA TRP A 56 16.41 0.24 -3.04
C TRP A 56 15.24 0.34 -2.06
N CYS A 57 14.86 -0.78 -1.40
CA CYS A 57 13.81 -0.75 -0.39
C CYS A 57 14.24 0.10 0.80
N ASP A 58 13.37 1.03 1.19
CA ASP A 58 13.57 1.95 2.31
C ASP A 58 12.85 1.49 3.59
N THR A 59 12.17 0.35 3.54
CA THR A 59 11.44 -0.18 4.69
C THR A 59 12.25 -1.30 5.36
N ASP A 60 12.54 -1.15 6.65
CA ASP A 60 12.97 -2.27 7.51
C ASP A 60 11.74 -3.09 7.90
N PHE A 61 11.43 -4.12 7.14
CA PHE A 61 10.31 -5.03 7.39
C PHE A 61 10.73 -6.32 8.12
N ASP A 62 11.97 -6.43 8.54
CA ASP A 62 12.47 -7.56 9.32
C ASP A 62 12.34 -7.32 10.84
N THR A 63 12.25 -6.04 11.25
CA THR A 63 12.03 -5.64 12.65
C THR A 63 10.56 -5.31 12.88
N TYR A 64 9.83 -6.18 13.55
CA TYR A 64 8.39 -6.02 13.80
C TYR A 64 7.98 -6.62 15.14
N LYS A 65 6.79 -6.27 15.62
CA LYS A 65 6.09 -6.92 16.74
C LYS A 65 4.83 -7.59 16.24
N ASN A 66 4.44 -8.70 16.89
CA ASN A 66 3.13 -9.29 16.63
C ASN A 66 2.05 -8.50 17.36
N MET A 67 0.97 -8.19 16.64
CA MET A 67 -0.21 -7.52 17.15
C MET A 67 -1.46 -8.28 16.71
N THR A 68 -2.42 -8.44 17.62
CA THR A 68 -3.72 -9.00 17.26
C THR A 68 -4.56 -8.00 16.45
N ALA A 69 -5.62 -8.47 15.78
CA ALA A 69 -6.55 -7.56 15.10
C ALA A 69 -7.16 -6.51 16.03
N ILE A 70 -7.37 -6.86 17.31
CA ILE A 70 -7.87 -5.92 18.33
C ILE A 70 -6.81 -4.88 18.66
N ASP A 71 -5.56 -5.29 18.87
CA ASP A 71 -4.48 -4.33 19.16
C ASP A 71 -4.32 -3.31 18.01
N ILE A 72 -4.43 -3.78 16.75
CA ILE A 72 -4.38 -2.89 15.58
C ILE A 72 -5.58 -1.94 15.58
N LEU A 73 -6.80 -2.44 15.86
CA LEU A 73 -7.98 -1.59 15.97
C LEU A 73 -7.80 -0.52 17.05
N ASP A 74 -7.32 -0.89 18.24
CA ASP A 74 -7.13 0.05 19.33
C ASP A 74 -6.10 1.14 18.98
N GLU A 75 -5.05 0.79 18.24
CA GLU A 75 -4.08 1.76 17.74
C GLU A 75 -4.68 2.72 16.71
N VAL A 76 -5.40 2.22 15.69
CA VAL A 76 -5.98 3.09 14.65
C VAL A 76 -7.10 3.98 15.16
N LEU A 77 -7.80 3.56 16.23
CA LEU A 77 -8.84 4.38 16.87
C LEU A 77 -8.31 5.60 17.62
N LYS A 78 -7.01 5.67 17.89
CA LYS A 78 -6.38 6.86 18.51
C LYS A 78 -6.33 8.07 17.57
N PHE A 79 -6.53 7.83 16.25
CA PHE A 79 -6.45 8.87 15.23
C PHE A 79 -7.85 9.28 14.74
N ASP A 80 -8.06 10.58 14.54
CA ASP A 80 -9.27 11.10 13.91
C ASP A 80 -9.17 11.02 12.37
N CYS A 81 -9.13 9.78 11.88
CA CYS A 81 -9.06 9.48 10.45
C CYS A 81 -9.79 8.15 10.19
N LYS A 82 -10.49 8.05 9.06
CA LYS A 82 -11.23 6.85 8.66
C LYS A 82 -10.66 6.19 7.40
N ARG A 83 -9.48 6.56 6.98
CA ARG A 83 -8.78 5.97 5.83
C ARG A 83 -7.53 5.25 6.30
N ILE A 84 -7.43 3.97 5.96
CA ILE A 84 -6.28 3.12 6.30
C ILE A 84 -5.61 2.68 5.00
N ILE A 85 -4.28 2.68 5.00
CA ILE A 85 -3.45 2.05 3.99
C ILE A 85 -2.68 0.90 4.63
N PHE A 86 -2.90 -0.31 4.14
CA PHE A 86 -2.06 -1.46 4.41
C PHE A 86 -0.83 -1.41 3.51
N THR A 87 0.35 -1.37 4.09
CA THR A 87 1.63 -1.22 3.40
C THR A 87 2.74 -1.99 4.13
N GLY A 88 3.99 -1.75 3.82
CA GLY A 88 5.15 -2.26 4.55
C GLY A 88 6.01 -3.20 3.72
N GLY A 89 6.23 -4.45 4.17
CA GLY A 89 6.77 -5.53 3.37
C GLY A 89 5.79 -5.93 2.27
N GLU A 90 5.16 -7.09 2.40
CA GLU A 90 4.04 -7.45 1.51
C GLU A 90 2.81 -7.79 2.36
N PRO A 91 1.79 -6.92 2.42
CA PRO A 91 0.61 -7.14 3.26
C PRO A 91 -0.16 -8.42 2.90
N MET A 92 -0.15 -8.82 1.62
CA MET A 92 -0.86 -10.00 1.15
C MET A 92 -0.23 -11.33 1.57
N LEU A 93 0.89 -11.31 2.28
CA LEU A 93 1.39 -12.49 2.98
C LEU A 93 0.52 -12.85 4.19
N GLN A 94 -0.34 -11.92 4.62
CA GLN A 94 -1.21 -12.07 5.78
C GLN A 94 -2.66 -12.41 5.36
N ASN A 95 -3.38 -13.12 6.21
CA ASN A 95 -4.83 -13.24 6.06
C ASN A 95 -5.50 -11.97 6.57
N LEU A 96 -5.82 -11.05 5.67
CA LEU A 96 -6.39 -9.75 6.03
C LEU A 96 -7.91 -9.78 6.29
N TRP A 97 -8.63 -10.88 6.01
CA TRP A 97 -10.09 -10.94 6.17
C TRP A 97 -10.60 -10.63 7.59
N PRO A 98 -9.98 -11.17 8.66
CA PRO A 98 -10.41 -10.84 10.03
C PRO A 98 -10.25 -9.34 10.33
N LEU A 99 -9.09 -8.78 10.00
CA LEU A 99 -8.81 -7.36 10.20
C LEU A 99 -9.72 -6.47 9.35
N HIS A 100 -9.97 -6.86 8.08
CA HIS A 100 -10.92 -6.19 7.19
C HIS A 100 -12.31 -6.08 7.85
N ARG A 101 -12.90 -7.22 8.26
CA ARG A 101 -14.25 -7.22 8.87
C ARG A 101 -14.33 -6.30 10.07
N LEU A 102 -13.33 -6.36 10.96
CA LEU A 102 -13.27 -5.56 12.17
C LEU A 102 -13.22 -4.06 11.86
N LEU A 103 -12.36 -3.65 10.94
CA LEU A 103 -12.18 -2.25 10.55
C LEU A 103 -13.37 -1.71 9.74
N LYS A 104 -13.93 -2.50 8.81
CA LYS A 104 -15.10 -2.08 8.02
C LYS A 104 -16.33 -1.83 8.90
N ARG A 105 -16.56 -2.63 9.94
CA ARG A 105 -17.64 -2.39 10.93
C ARG A 105 -17.48 -1.08 11.70
N ARG A 106 -16.25 -0.57 11.81
CA ARG A 106 -15.96 0.74 12.44
C ARG A 106 -15.93 1.90 11.43
N GLY A 107 -16.36 1.63 10.18
CA GLY A 107 -16.51 2.63 9.12
C GLY A 107 -15.19 3.08 8.49
N PHE A 108 -14.11 2.27 8.56
CA PHE A 108 -12.87 2.57 7.86
C PHE A 108 -12.98 2.25 6.37
N SER A 109 -12.37 3.09 5.55
CA SER A 109 -12.01 2.80 4.17
C SER A 109 -10.62 2.18 4.15
N LEU A 110 -10.46 1.08 3.40
CA LEU A 110 -9.26 0.26 3.39
C LEU A 110 -8.59 0.26 2.03
N SER A 111 -7.35 0.70 1.98
CA SER A 111 -6.49 0.70 0.79
C SER A 111 -5.30 -0.22 1.02
N ILE A 112 -4.66 -0.67 -0.06
CA ILE A 112 -3.44 -1.46 -0.01
C ILE A 112 -2.39 -0.94 -0.98
N GLU A 113 -1.13 -1.03 -0.58
CA GLU A 113 0.04 -0.98 -1.43
C GLU A 113 0.72 -2.34 -1.41
N SER A 114 0.67 -3.06 -2.54
CA SER A 114 1.20 -4.41 -2.71
C SER A 114 2.21 -4.46 -3.85
N ASN A 115 3.12 -5.42 -3.82
CA ASN A 115 4.00 -5.70 -4.96
C ASN A 115 3.30 -6.47 -6.10
N GLY A 116 2.05 -6.90 -5.89
CA GLY A 116 1.22 -7.55 -6.88
C GLY A 116 1.53 -9.03 -7.14
N THR A 117 2.45 -9.64 -6.40
CA THR A 117 2.82 -11.06 -6.59
C THR A 117 1.80 -12.04 -6.03
N ILE A 118 0.87 -11.55 -5.22
CA ILE A 118 -0.22 -12.33 -4.62
C ILE A 118 -1.54 -11.68 -5.03
N GLU A 119 -2.49 -12.50 -5.46
CA GLU A 119 -3.82 -12.02 -5.85
C GLU A 119 -4.60 -11.53 -4.62
N ILE A 120 -5.25 -10.39 -4.77
CA ILE A 120 -6.07 -9.76 -3.73
C ILE A 120 -7.52 -10.21 -3.93
N PRO A 121 -8.14 -10.86 -2.94
CA PRO A 121 -9.52 -11.31 -3.06
C PRO A 121 -10.48 -10.15 -3.32
N ASN A 122 -11.46 -10.37 -4.20
CA ASN A 122 -12.48 -9.39 -4.51
C ASN A 122 -13.25 -8.97 -3.25
N GLY A 123 -13.47 -7.68 -3.08
CA GLY A 123 -14.22 -7.12 -1.95
C GLY A 123 -13.42 -7.00 -0.66
N LEU A 124 -12.16 -7.41 -0.63
CA LEU A 124 -11.30 -7.25 0.54
C LEU A 124 -10.92 -5.79 0.80
N LEU A 125 -10.74 -4.99 -0.26
CA LEU A 125 -10.23 -3.63 -0.16
C LEU A 125 -11.03 -2.66 -1.03
N ASP A 126 -11.10 -1.40 -0.61
CA ASP A 126 -11.78 -0.33 -1.33
C ASP A 126 -10.89 0.30 -2.40
N TRP A 127 -9.56 0.23 -2.23
CA TRP A 127 -8.57 0.75 -3.16
C TRP A 127 -7.37 -0.18 -3.24
N ILE A 128 -7.03 -0.57 -4.45
CA ILE A 128 -5.90 -1.44 -4.74
C ILE A 128 -4.86 -0.67 -5.55
N CYS A 129 -3.70 -0.46 -4.94
CA CYS A 129 -2.48 0.01 -5.62
C CYS A 129 -1.49 -1.14 -5.68
N ILE A 130 -1.01 -1.48 -6.87
CA ILE A 130 0.14 -2.37 -7.00
C ILE A 130 1.39 -1.61 -7.44
N SER A 131 2.52 -2.07 -6.95
CA SER A 131 3.84 -1.58 -7.34
C SER A 131 4.71 -2.75 -7.79
N PRO A 132 4.62 -3.16 -9.08
CA PRO A 132 5.37 -4.28 -9.63
C PRO A 132 6.88 -4.10 -9.44
N LYS A 133 7.59 -5.22 -9.21
CA LYS A 133 9.05 -5.26 -9.03
C LYS A 133 9.72 -6.20 -10.04
N ASP A 134 9.02 -6.53 -11.11
CA ASP A 134 9.42 -7.46 -12.16
C ASP A 134 10.68 -7.03 -12.90
N GLN A 135 10.95 -5.71 -12.99
CA GLN A 135 12.24 -5.22 -13.51
C GLN A 135 13.46 -5.72 -12.69
N MET A 136 13.27 -6.03 -11.41
CA MET A 136 14.31 -6.61 -10.55
C MET A 136 14.18 -8.13 -10.41
N TYR A 137 12.97 -8.63 -10.58
CA TYR A 137 12.63 -10.05 -10.37
C TYR A 137 11.87 -10.60 -11.59
N PRO A 138 12.52 -10.72 -12.75
CA PRO A 138 11.84 -11.09 -14.01
C PRO A 138 11.21 -12.48 -13.99
N ASN A 139 11.58 -13.32 -13.02
CA ASN A 139 10.99 -14.65 -12.83
C ASN A 139 9.83 -14.68 -11.80
N VAL A 140 9.49 -13.56 -11.21
CA VAL A 140 8.39 -13.45 -10.25
C VAL A 140 7.17 -12.90 -10.96
N ALA A 141 6.15 -13.75 -11.12
CA ALA A 141 4.92 -13.36 -11.80
C ALA A 141 4.12 -12.33 -10.99
N ILE A 142 3.65 -11.28 -11.64
CA ILE A 142 2.60 -10.41 -11.11
C ILE A 142 1.28 -11.15 -11.27
N ARG A 143 0.59 -11.42 -10.16
CA ARG A 143 -0.68 -12.15 -10.13
C ARG A 143 -1.88 -11.22 -10.01
N GLN A 144 -1.70 -10.06 -9.38
CA GLN A 144 -2.73 -9.03 -9.31
C GLN A 144 -2.72 -8.22 -10.60
N ALA A 145 -3.59 -8.59 -11.54
CA ALA A 145 -3.62 -8.01 -12.88
C ALA A 145 -4.60 -6.84 -13.04
N SER A 146 -5.28 -6.43 -11.96
CA SER A 146 -6.25 -5.33 -11.99
C SER A 146 -6.32 -4.60 -10.66
N GLY A 147 -6.78 -3.36 -10.69
CA GLY A 147 -6.92 -2.53 -9.49
C GLY A 147 -7.20 -1.08 -9.85
N ASN A 148 -7.10 -0.20 -8.88
CA ASN A 148 -7.31 1.22 -9.10
C ASN A 148 -6.04 1.91 -9.59
N GLU A 149 -4.89 1.48 -9.10
CA GLU A 149 -3.61 2.16 -9.34
C GLU A 149 -2.49 1.17 -9.59
N MET A 150 -1.70 1.44 -10.63
CA MET A 150 -0.39 0.82 -10.83
C MET A 150 0.68 1.88 -10.73
N LYS A 151 1.59 1.75 -9.76
CA LYS A 151 2.68 2.67 -9.45
C LYS A 151 4.01 1.98 -9.64
N VAL A 152 4.71 2.31 -10.71
CA VAL A 152 5.97 1.68 -11.10
C VAL A 152 7.15 2.56 -10.68
N VAL A 153 8.07 2.01 -9.90
CA VAL A 153 9.36 2.65 -9.64
C VAL A 153 10.21 2.56 -10.89
N TYR A 154 10.55 3.72 -11.46
CA TYR A 154 11.31 3.79 -12.70
C TYR A 154 12.81 3.72 -12.44
N CYS A 155 13.42 2.65 -12.91
CA CYS A 155 14.86 2.38 -12.80
C CYS A 155 15.54 2.32 -14.19
N GLY A 156 14.89 2.83 -15.25
CA GLY A 156 15.40 2.80 -16.62
C GLY A 156 14.91 1.61 -17.46
N GLN A 157 13.94 0.84 -16.97
CA GLN A 157 13.33 -0.27 -17.71
C GLN A 157 12.47 0.19 -18.88
N ASP A 158 12.30 -0.69 -19.86
CA ASP A 158 11.37 -0.46 -20.97
C ASP A 158 9.92 -0.57 -20.48
N LEU A 159 9.11 0.47 -20.70
CA LEU A 159 7.72 0.52 -20.26
C LEU A 159 6.81 -0.42 -21.04
N SER A 160 7.22 -0.87 -22.22
CA SER A 160 6.44 -1.84 -23.00
C SER A 160 6.22 -3.17 -22.28
N MET A 161 7.06 -3.49 -21.28
CA MET A 161 6.85 -4.66 -20.42
C MET A 161 5.55 -4.60 -19.61
N TYR A 162 4.95 -3.42 -19.47
CA TYR A 162 3.68 -3.22 -18.75
C TYR A 162 2.46 -3.07 -19.66
N ASP A 163 2.60 -3.22 -21.00
CA ASP A 163 1.52 -2.94 -21.95
C ASP A 163 0.27 -3.80 -21.74
N GLU A 164 0.43 -5.04 -21.33
CA GLU A 164 -0.69 -5.91 -20.97
C GLU A 164 -1.21 -5.59 -19.57
N LEU A 165 -0.33 -5.49 -18.58
CA LEU A 165 -0.69 -5.30 -17.19
C LEU A 165 -1.43 -3.98 -16.95
N LYS A 166 -0.98 -2.89 -17.59
CA LYS A 166 -1.57 -1.55 -17.41
C LYS A 166 -3.04 -1.46 -17.78
N GLN A 167 -3.55 -2.37 -18.64
CA GLN A 167 -4.96 -2.40 -19.04
C GLN A 167 -5.92 -2.71 -17.90
N GLY A 168 -5.43 -3.31 -16.84
CA GLY A 168 -6.22 -3.65 -15.66
C GLY A 168 -6.33 -2.54 -14.61
N PHE A 169 -5.75 -1.36 -14.85
CA PHE A 169 -5.67 -0.29 -13.85
C PHE A 169 -6.22 1.03 -14.37
N GLU A 170 -6.93 1.76 -13.51
CA GLU A 170 -7.53 3.05 -13.85
C GLU A 170 -6.48 4.17 -13.89
N HIS A 171 -5.48 4.09 -13.02
CA HIS A 171 -4.46 5.12 -12.84
C HIS A 171 -3.06 4.52 -12.92
N LEU A 172 -2.23 5.14 -13.76
CA LEU A 172 -0.86 4.70 -14.01
C LEU A 172 0.12 5.76 -13.53
N PHE A 173 1.08 5.35 -12.69
CA PHE A 173 2.10 6.24 -12.16
C PHE A 173 3.51 5.70 -12.38
N LEU A 174 4.40 6.58 -12.80
CA LEU A 174 5.84 6.38 -12.73
C LEU A 174 6.42 7.17 -11.56
N GLN A 175 7.16 6.49 -10.72
CA GLN A 175 7.80 7.06 -9.56
C GLN A 175 9.31 7.01 -9.73
N PRO A 176 10.03 8.14 -9.60
CA PRO A 176 11.50 8.12 -9.61
C PRO A 176 12.02 7.19 -8.52
N CYS A 177 13.03 6.38 -8.85
CA CYS A 177 13.73 5.61 -7.83
C CYS A 177 14.46 6.57 -6.90
N TYR A 178 14.08 6.56 -5.63
CA TYR A 178 14.73 7.32 -4.57
C TYR A 178 15.57 6.37 -3.71
N ILE A 179 16.82 6.70 -3.50
CA ILE A 179 17.76 5.92 -2.69
C ILE A 179 18.21 6.79 -1.51
N ASP A 180 17.87 6.39 -0.28
CA ASP A 180 18.09 7.21 0.92
C ASP A 180 19.54 7.55 1.19
N LYS A 181 20.47 6.68 0.78
CA LYS A 181 21.92 6.91 0.91
C LYS A 181 22.54 7.77 -0.21
N ASP A 182 21.76 8.05 -1.26
CA ASP A 182 22.24 8.89 -2.36
C ASP A 182 22.11 10.37 -2.02
N THR A 183 22.93 11.19 -2.64
CA THR A 183 22.82 12.64 -2.49
C THR A 183 21.55 13.18 -3.14
N ILE A 184 21.13 14.39 -2.73
CA ILE A 184 20.01 15.11 -3.36
C ILE A 184 20.23 15.26 -4.87
N ALA A 185 21.49 15.46 -5.32
CA ALA A 185 21.81 15.60 -6.73
C ALA A 185 21.65 14.30 -7.52
N GLU A 186 21.98 13.15 -6.93
CA GLU A 186 21.82 11.83 -7.56
C GLU A 186 20.34 11.46 -7.67
N ASN A 187 19.58 11.62 -6.61
CA ASN A 187 18.14 11.46 -6.64
C ASN A 187 17.48 12.45 -7.62
N GLY A 188 17.98 13.69 -7.71
CA GLY A 188 17.52 14.68 -8.67
C GLY A 188 17.65 14.25 -10.13
N LYS A 189 18.69 13.48 -10.49
CA LYS A 189 18.82 12.91 -11.85
C LYS A 189 17.72 11.89 -12.14
N SER A 190 17.39 11.01 -11.18
CA SER A 190 16.28 10.05 -11.32
C SER A 190 14.96 10.78 -11.57
N PHE A 191 14.72 11.89 -10.87
CA PHE A 191 13.54 12.74 -11.09
C PHE A 191 13.47 13.31 -12.51
N GLN A 192 14.56 13.92 -12.98
CA GLN A 192 14.62 14.54 -14.30
C GLN A 192 14.37 13.50 -15.42
N ILE A 193 14.97 12.32 -15.27
CA ILE A 193 14.79 11.23 -16.23
C ILE A 193 13.33 10.76 -16.23
N THR A 194 12.77 10.47 -15.06
CA THR A 194 11.38 9.98 -14.95
C THR A 194 10.39 11.02 -15.48
N GLU A 195 10.60 12.32 -15.20
CA GLU A 195 9.78 13.40 -15.72
C GLU A 195 9.80 13.46 -17.26
N GLN A 196 10.96 13.27 -17.88
CA GLN A 196 11.07 13.21 -19.33
C GLN A 196 10.34 12.00 -19.92
N ILE A 197 10.45 10.84 -19.27
CA ILE A 197 9.74 9.62 -19.70
C ILE A 197 8.22 9.80 -19.62
N VAL A 198 7.72 10.38 -18.53
CA VAL A 198 6.27 10.68 -18.39
C VAL A 198 5.80 11.61 -19.50
N LYS A 199 6.56 12.63 -19.87
CA LYS A 199 6.20 13.52 -21.00
C LYS A 199 6.12 12.79 -22.35
N GLN A 200 6.87 11.73 -22.54
CA GLN A 200 6.87 10.91 -23.76
C GLN A 200 5.77 9.84 -23.75
N ASN A 201 5.21 9.53 -22.58
CA ASN A 201 4.21 8.48 -22.36
C ASN A 201 3.01 9.06 -21.58
N PRO A 202 2.11 9.79 -22.26
CA PRO A 202 1.08 10.62 -21.63
C PRO A 202 0.02 9.85 -20.84
N GLU A 203 -0.07 8.53 -20.99
CA GLU A 203 -0.91 7.67 -20.16
C GLU A 203 -0.39 7.53 -18.72
N TRP A 204 0.91 7.79 -18.51
CA TRP A 204 1.54 7.74 -17.20
C TRP A 204 1.56 9.11 -16.53
N ARG A 205 1.34 9.12 -15.24
CA ARG A 205 1.46 10.30 -14.37
C ARG A 205 2.72 10.20 -13.52
N LEU A 206 3.33 11.33 -13.22
CA LEU A 206 4.46 11.36 -12.29
C LEU A 206 3.95 11.21 -10.85
N SER A 207 4.47 10.22 -10.12
CA SER A 207 4.32 10.11 -8.67
C SER A 207 5.61 10.58 -8.01
N LEU A 208 5.50 11.38 -6.95
CA LEU A 208 6.62 11.78 -6.11
C LEU A 208 6.45 11.15 -4.73
N GLN A 209 7.56 10.96 -4.01
CA GLN A 209 7.54 10.62 -2.58
C GLN A 209 7.60 11.92 -1.77
N THR A 210 6.49 12.68 -1.78
CA THR A 210 6.45 14.04 -1.20
C THR A 210 6.75 14.04 0.30
N HIS A 211 6.43 12.96 1.01
CA HIS A 211 6.75 12.78 2.42
C HIS A 211 8.27 12.88 2.69
N LYS A 212 9.11 12.34 1.79
CA LYS A 212 10.58 12.43 1.93
C LYS A 212 11.09 13.87 1.79
N TRP A 213 10.44 14.67 0.95
CA TRP A 213 10.79 16.09 0.80
C TRP A 213 10.34 16.96 1.96
N MET A 214 9.20 16.58 2.57
CA MET A 214 8.65 17.30 3.72
C MET A 214 9.28 16.85 5.05
N GLY A 215 10.06 15.76 5.06
CA GLY A 215 10.62 15.18 6.28
C GLY A 215 9.56 14.66 7.25
N ILE A 216 8.44 14.15 6.73
CA ILE A 216 7.36 13.51 7.50
C ILE A 216 7.34 12.00 7.24
N LEU A 217 6.71 11.26 8.14
CA LEU A 217 6.50 9.81 7.98
C LEU A 217 5.50 9.52 6.87
#